data_d5501f5a7bafb4145508bdb660ebf44f
#
_entry.id   d5501f5a7bafb4145508bdb660ebf44f
#
_cell.length_a   1.000
_cell.length_b   1.000
_cell.length_c   1.000
_cell.angle_alpha   90.00
_cell.angle_beta   90.00
_cell.angle_gamma   90.00
#
_symmetry.space_group_name_H-M   'P 1'
#
loop_
_entity.id
_entity.type
_entity.pdbx_description
1 polymer ?
#
loop_
_entity_poly.entity_id
_entity_poly.type
_entity_poly.pdbx_seq_one_letter_code
_entity_poly.pdbx_strand_id
1 'polypeptide(L)'
;MTQSMDEYDKAMAVLSDLAKEYETWVLTDLANLKDTFKRACGAPEVEQDKLFRENLFRIAHDMKGQGATFGYDLVTDIGNHLCRYIERQSTFDASVKQKIKMHIDAIEQVLQSHLTGSGGEQGQALWQRIEALL
;
A
#
# COMPACT_ATOMS: atom_id res chain seq x y z
N MET A 1 42.98 -0.42 2.01
CA MET A 1 42.11 -0.67 0.84
C MET A 1 41.12 -1.77 1.06
N THR A 2 41.53 -2.94 1.53
CA THR A 2 40.62 -4.05 1.86
C THR A 2 39.61 -3.68 2.94
N GLN A 3 40.02 -2.88 3.96
CA GLN A 3 39.13 -2.47 5.03
C GLN A 3 37.97 -1.57 4.54
N SER A 4 38.25 -0.67 3.58
CA SER A 4 37.23 0.20 3.00
C SER A 4 36.19 -0.60 2.20
N MET A 5 36.64 -1.63 1.47
CA MET A 5 35.75 -2.52 0.73
C MET A 5 34.90 -3.37 1.67
N ASP A 6 35.48 -3.85 2.77
CA ASP A 6 34.74 -4.63 3.76
C ASP A 6 33.62 -3.80 4.40
N GLU A 7 33.88 -2.51 4.69
CA GLU A 7 32.87 -1.60 5.24
C GLU A 7 31.75 -1.36 4.23
N TYR A 8 32.09 -1.17 2.97
CA TYR A 8 31.08 -1.02 1.90
C TYR A 8 30.23 -2.28 1.76
N ASP A 9 30.87 -3.45 1.72
CA ASP A 9 30.16 -4.73 1.61
C ASP A 9 29.22 -4.96 2.79
N LYS A 10 29.64 -4.61 4.01
CA LYS A 10 28.80 -4.68 5.20
C LYS A 10 27.60 -3.75 5.11
N ALA A 11 27.82 -2.52 4.65
CA ALA A 11 26.74 -1.56 4.47
C ALA A 11 25.73 -2.04 3.42
N MET A 12 26.21 -2.58 2.31
CA MET A 12 25.34 -3.13 1.27
C MET A 12 24.55 -4.35 1.75
N ALA A 13 25.17 -5.20 2.57
CA ALA A 13 24.50 -6.36 3.17
C ALA A 13 23.37 -5.91 4.11
N VAL A 14 23.59 -4.89 4.93
CA VAL A 14 22.56 -4.33 5.83
C VAL A 14 21.41 -3.75 5.02
N LEU A 15 21.68 -2.99 3.96
CA LEU A 15 20.65 -2.42 3.10
C LEU A 15 19.84 -3.51 2.39
N SER A 16 20.52 -4.58 1.93
CA SER A 16 19.85 -5.73 1.31
C SER A 16 18.92 -6.44 2.30
N ASP A 17 19.36 -6.63 3.53
CA ASP A 17 18.56 -7.27 4.59
C ASP A 17 17.36 -6.42 4.95
N LEU A 18 17.52 -5.09 5.05
CA LEU A 18 16.40 -4.17 5.31
C LEU A 18 15.37 -4.19 4.18
N ALA A 19 15.83 -4.26 2.92
CA ALA A 19 14.92 -4.36 1.78
C ALA A 19 14.12 -5.66 1.81
N LYS A 20 14.73 -6.79 2.19
CA LYS A 20 14.04 -8.07 2.34
C LYS A 20 13.04 -8.05 3.48
N GLU A 21 13.38 -7.43 4.61
CA GLU A 21 12.47 -7.25 5.73
C GLU A 21 11.25 -6.42 5.31
N TYR A 22 11.47 -5.35 4.56
CA TYR A 22 10.37 -4.53 4.04
C TYR A 22 9.45 -5.35 3.15
N GLU A 23 9.99 -6.14 2.22
CA GLU A 23 9.17 -7.01 1.35
C GLU A 23 8.31 -7.95 2.18
N THR A 24 8.85 -8.53 3.24
CA THR A 24 8.09 -9.40 4.14
C THR A 24 6.98 -8.62 4.84
N TRP A 25 7.28 -7.46 5.40
CA TRP A 25 6.29 -6.65 6.12
C TRP A 25 5.20 -6.12 5.20
N VAL A 26 5.58 -5.61 4.03
CA VAL A 26 4.59 -5.02 3.11
C VAL A 26 3.65 -6.08 2.54
N LEU A 27 4.13 -7.30 2.30
CA LEU A 27 3.27 -8.40 1.86
C LEU A 27 2.34 -8.85 2.98
N THR A 28 2.80 -8.83 4.23
CA THR A 28 1.95 -9.10 5.39
C THR A 28 0.90 -8.01 5.54
N ASP A 29 1.28 -6.75 5.42
CA ASP A 29 0.34 -5.63 5.46
C ASP A 29 -0.68 -5.71 4.33
N LEU A 30 -0.25 -6.06 3.12
CA LEU A 30 -1.16 -6.27 1.99
C LEU A 30 -2.16 -7.38 2.28
N ALA A 31 -1.72 -8.50 2.83
CA ALA A 31 -2.61 -9.60 3.21
C ALA A 31 -3.62 -9.14 4.26
N ASN A 32 -3.19 -8.37 5.25
CA ASN A 32 -4.07 -7.81 6.28
C ASN A 32 -5.05 -6.80 5.69
N LEU A 33 -4.61 -5.98 4.73
CA LEU A 33 -5.46 -5.01 4.04
C LEU A 33 -6.58 -5.73 3.28
N LYS A 34 -6.23 -6.78 2.53
CA LYS A 34 -7.19 -7.60 1.77
C LYS A 34 -8.17 -8.31 2.70
N ASP A 35 -7.68 -8.90 3.78
CA ASP A 35 -8.50 -9.61 4.76
C ASP A 35 -9.47 -8.66 5.47
N THR A 36 -8.97 -7.51 5.91
CA THR A 36 -9.80 -6.48 6.57
C THR A 36 -10.88 -5.97 5.64
N PHE A 37 -10.55 -5.74 4.38
CA PHE A 37 -11.53 -5.33 3.36
C PHE A 37 -12.63 -6.38 3.22
N LYS A 38 -12.25 -7.65 3.10
CA LYS A 38 -13.20 -8.76 2.96
C LYS A 38 -14.12 -8.85 4.17
N ARG A 39 -13.57 -8.75 5.37
CA ARG A 39 -14.35 -8.77 6.62
C ARG A 39 -15.29 -7.57 6.71
N ALA A 40 -14.82 -6.39 6.34
CA ALA A 40 -15.64 -5.17 6.35
C ALA A 40 -16.83 -5.28 5.39
N CYS A 41 -16.61 -5.82 4.19
CA CYS A 41 -17.67 -6.00 3.21
C CYS A 41 -18.74 -7.01 3.66
N GLY A 42 -18.35 -8.01 4.45
CA GLY A 42 -19.26 -9.04 4.97
C GLY A 42 -19.89 -8.71 6.33
N ALA A 43 -19.47 -7.61 6.97
CA ALA A 43 -19.95 -7.23 8.30
C ALA A 43 -21.34 -6.56 8.25
N PRO A 44 -22.09 -6.59 9.37
CA PRO A 44 -23.29 -5.77 9.48
C PRO A 44 -23.00 -4.28 9.23
N GLU A 45 -23.94 -3.58 8.65
CA GLU A 45 -23.75 -2.18 8.25
C GLU A 45 -23.25 -1.31 9.41
N VAL A 46 -23.76 -1.54 10.63
CA VAL A 46 -23.35 -0.77 11.82
C VAL A 46 -21.87 -0.95 12.17
N GLU A 47 -21.25 -2.04 11.76
CA GLU A 47 -19.84 -2.33 12.02
C GLU A 47 -18.94 -1.90 10.85
N GLN A 48 -19.47 -1.71 9.66
CA GLN A 48 -18.69 -1.40 8.47
C GLN A 48 -17.94 -0.08 8.61
N ASP A 49 -18.57 0.93 9.19
CA ASP A 49 -17.98 2.24 9.37
C ASP A 49 -16.66 2.14 10.15
N LYS A 50 -16.66 1.44 11.27
CA LYS A 50 -15.47 1.22 12.09
C LYS A 50 -14.40 0.44 11.33
N LEU A 51 -14.79 -0.64 10.65
CA LEU A 51 -13.85 -1.49 9.93
C LEU A 51 -13.16 -0.75 8.78
N PHE A 52 -13.89 0.09 8.05
CA PHE A 52 -13.29 0.89 6.99
C PHE A 52 -12.52 2.09 7.52
N ARG A 53 -13.11 2.90 8.39
CA ARG A 53 -12.51 4.18 8.83
C ARG A 53 -11.38 4.02 9.82
N GLU A 54 -11.41 2.99 10.66
CA GLU A 54 -10.37 2.76 11.65
C GLU A 54 -9.40 1.67 11.23
N ASN A 55 -9.91 0.46 10.96
CA ASN A 55 -9.05 -0.70 10.74
C ASN A 55 -8.37 -0.67 9.36
N LEU A 56 -9.14 -0.53 8.29
CA LEU A 56 -8.59 -0.48 6.95
C LEU A 56 -7.72 0.76 6.75
N PHE A 57 -8.22 1.90 7.22
CA PHE A 57 -7.50 3.17 7.16
C PHE A 57 -6.13 3.07 7.82
N ARG A 58 -6.06 2.48 9.02
CA ARG A 58 -4.79 2.36 9.75
C ARG A 58 -3.77 1.54 8.97
N ILE A 59 -4.17 0.42 8.39
CA ILE A 59 -3.26 -0.42 7.60
C ILE A 59 -2.76 0.36 6.38
N ALA A 60 -3.65 1.00 5.64
CA ALA A 60 -3.28 1.82 4.48
C ALA A 60 -2.36 2.98 4.87
N HIS A 61 -2.62 3.62 5.99
CA HIS A 61 -1.81 4.71 6.52
C HIS A 61 -0.38 4.24 6.84
N ASP A 62 -0.26 3.09 7.49
CA ASP A 62 1.05 2.53 7.83
C ASP A 62 1.82 2.15 6.55
N MET A 63 1.16 1.55 5.58
CA MET A 63 1.77 1.20 4.29
C MET A 63 2.27 2.43 3.53
N LYS A 64 1.47 3.51 3.49
CA LYS A 64 1.89 4.74 2.81
C LYS A 64 3.10 5.38 3.48
N GLY A 65 3.18 5.29 4.80
CA GLY A 65 4.27 5.89 5.57
C GLY A 65 5.63 5.27 5.29
N GLN A 66 5.67 4.03 4.81
CA GLN A 66 6.90 3.28 4.58
C GLN A 66 7.25 3.11 3.10
N GLY A 67 6.27 3.22 2.21
CA GLY A 67 6.45 2.90 0.79
C GLY A 67 7.62 3.62 0.13
N ALA A 68 7.61 4.95 0.16
CA ALA A 68 8.63 5.76 -0.47
C ALA A 68 10.02 5.54 0.13
N THR A 69 10.11 5.29 1.44
CA THR A 69 11.37 5.01 2.13
C THR A 69 12.10 3.81 1.52
N PHE A 70 11.37 2.82 1.05
CA PHE A 70 11.91 1.60 0.46
C PHE A 70 11.81 1.58 -1.06
N GLY A 71 11.57 2.73 -1.69
CA GLY A 71 11.59 2.87 -3.14
C GLY A 71 10.26 2.59 -3.83
N TYR A 72 9.18 2.39 -3.09
CA TYR A 72 7.84 2.19 -3.64
C TYR A 72 6.98 3.45 -3.52
N ASP A 73 7.33 4.47 -4.26
CA ASP A 73 6.61 5.75 -4.25
C ASP A 73 5.13 5.58 -4.55
N LEU A 74 4.79 4.65 -5.46
CA LEU A 74 3.39 4.38 -5.80
C LEU A 74 2.60 3.79 -4.65
N VAL A 75 3.22 2.97 -3.78
CA VAL A 75 2.53 2.48 -2.58
C VAL A 75 2.18 3.64 -1.65
N THR A 76 3.09 4.59 -1.50
CA THR A 76 2.83 5.81 -0.74
C THR A 76 1.70 6.64 -1.37
N ASP A 77 1.75 6.86 -2.67
CA ASP A 77 0.77 7.69 -3.37
C ASP A 77 -0.62 7.05 -3.36
N ILE A 78 -0.71 5.78 -3.72
CA ILE A 78 -1.99 5.05 -3.74
C ILE A 78 -2.54 4.91 -2.32
N GLY A 79 -1.69 4.59 -1.35
CA GLY A 79 -2.10 4.48 0.05
C GLY A 79 -2.63 5.79 0.60
N ASN A 80 -1.98 6.91 0.28
CA ASN A 80 -2.45 8.23 0.66
C ASN A 80 -3.81 8.56 0.02
N HIS A 81 -3.95 8.25 -1.26
CA HIS A 81 -5.19 8.45 -1.99
C HIS A 81 -6.34 7.61 -1.39
N LEU A 82 -6.05 6.36 -1.05
CA LEU A 82 -7.02 5.48 -0.39
C LEU A 82 -7.47 6.04 0.97
N CYS A 83 -6.53 6.51 1.78
CA CYS A 83 -6.84 7.11 3.08
C CYS A 83 -7.78 8.33 2.92
N ARG A 84 -7.47 9.20 1.98
CA ARG A 84 -8.31 10.37 1.70
C ARG A 84 -9.67 9.99 1.14
N TYR A 85 -9.70 8.97 0.29
CA TYR A 85 -10.95 8.47 -0.26
C TYR A 85 -11.88 7.97 0.84
N ILE A 86 -11.34 7.15 1.76
CA ILE A 86 -12.11 6.64 2.91
C ILE A 86 -12.65 7.80 3.78
N GLU A 87 -11.81 8.78 4.08
CA GLU A 87 -12.19 9.92 4.90
C GLU A 87 -13.37 10.71 4.33
N ARG A 88 -13.47 10.78 2.99
CA ARG A 88 -14.49 11.57 2.31
C ARG A 88 -15.84 10.87 2.17
N GLN A 89 -15.90 9.57 2.45
CA GLN A 89 -17.14 8.83 2.28
C GLN A 89 -18.04 9.00 3.50
N SER A 90 -19.32 9.26 3.26
CA SER A 90 -20.33 9.27 4.32
C SER A 90 -20.87 7.87 4.58
N THR A 91 -20.93 7.04 3.53
CA THR A 91 -21.40 5.66 3.61
C THR A 91 -20.50 4.75 2.78
N PHE A 92 -20.56 3.45 3.03
CA PHE A 92 -19.78 2.45 2.31
C PHE A 92 -20.70 1.55 1.49
N ASP A 93 -21.30 2.13 0.46
CA ASP A 93 -22.15 1.38 -0.48
C ASP A 93 -21.31 0.54 -1.45
N ALA A 94 -21.99 -0.17 -2.35
CA ALA A 94 -21.31 -1.05 -3.31
C ALA A 94 -20.32 -0.31 -4.21
N SER A 95 -20.64 0.92 -4.63
CA SER A 95 -19.76 1.72 -5.47
C SER A 95 -18.49 2.14 -4.70
N VAL A 96 -18.64 2.59 -3.46
CA VAL A 96 -17.52 2.97 -2.60
C VAL A 96 -16.61 1.76 -2.33
N LYS A 97 -17.20 0.62 -2.00
CA LYS A 97 -16.44 -0.62 -1.78
C LYS A 97 -15.66 -1.03 -3.02
N GLN A 98 -16.26 -0.92 -4.20
CA GLN A 98 -15.58 -1.23 -5.47
C GLN A 98 -14.36 -0.33 -5.68
N LYS A 99 -14.48 0.96 -5.40
CA LYS A 99 -13.36 1.92 -5.54
C LYS A 99 -12.26 1.65 -4.52
N ILE A 100 -12.62 1.29 -3.29
CA ILE A 100 -11.62 0.87 -2.29
C ILE A 100 -10.87 -0.36 -2.79
N LYS A 101 -11.59 -1.36 -3.34
CA LYS A 101 -10.98 -2.55 -3.90
C LYS A 101 -10.01 -2.22 -5.03
N MET A 102 -10.33 -1.27 -5.87
CA MET A 102 -9.44 -0.84 -6.95
C MET A 102 -8.12 -0.28 -6.43
N HIS A 103 -8.15 0.46 -5.31
CA HIS A 103 -6.92 0.93 -4.65
C HIS A 103 -6.09 -0.24 -4.14
N ILE A 104 -6.72 -1.20 -3.47
CA ILE A 104 -6.03 -2.38 -2.92
C ILE A 104 -5.41 -3.21 -4.04
N ASP A 105 -6.17 -3.45 -5.11
CA ASP A 105 -5.68 -4.21 -6.26
C ASP A 105 -4.50 -3.49 -6.95
N ALA A 106 -4.52 -2.17 -7.00
CA ALA A 106 -3.42 -1.39 -7.55
C ALA A 106 -2.15 -1.50 -6.70
N ILE A 107 -2.28 -1.42 -5.37
CA ILE A 107 -1.15 -1.64 -4.46
C ILE A 107 -0.56 -3.04 -4.66
N GLU A 108 -1.41 -4.05 -4.75
CA GLU A 108 -0.98 -5.43 -4.99
C GLU A 108 -0.20 -5.54 -6.31
N GLN A 109 -0.68 -4.93 -7.36
CA GLN A 109 0.00 -4.96 -8.66
C GLN A 109 1.36 -4.27 -8.61
N VAL A 110 1.46 -3.13 -7.93
CA VAL A 110 2.74 -2.43 -7.74
C VAL A 110 3.76 -3.34 -7.07
N LEU A 111 3.36 -4.03 -6.02
CA LEU A 111 4.25 -4.90 -5.26
C LEU A 111 4.61 -6.17 -6.02
N GLN A 112 3.64 -6.82 -6.66
CA GLN A 112 3.87 -8.05 -7.43
C GLN A 112 4.75 -7.82 -8.65
N SER A 113 4.60 -6.67 -9.30
CA SER A 113 5.37 -6.31 -10.49
C SER A 113 6.64 -5.52 -10.15
N HIS A 114 6.95 -5.32 -8.87
CA HIS A 114 8.13 -4.59 -8.39
C HIS A 114 8.26 -3.21 -9.06
N LEU A 115 7.17 -2.45 -9.10
CA LEU A 115 7.14 -1.12 -9.72
C LEU A 115 7.72 -0.08 -8.77
N THR A 116 9.05 0.01 -8.73
CA THR A 116 9.78 0.95 -7.88
C THR A 116 9.83 2.35 -8.50
N GLY A 117 10.14 3.35 -7.69
CA GLY A 117 10.19 4.75 -8.11
C GLY A 117 8.82 5.21 -8.61
N SER A 118 8.78 5.85 -9.77
CA SER A 118 7.54 6.27 -10.43
C SER A 118 6.77 5.11 -11.07
N GLY A 119 7.35 3.92 -11.10
CA GLY A 119 6.75 2.72 -11.67
C GLY A 119 6.77 2.62 -13.19
N GLY A 120 7.40 3.56 -13.89
CA GLY A 120 7.44 3.59 -15.35
C GLY A 120 6.06 3.77 -15.98
N GLU A 121 5.90 3.34 -17.22
CA GLU A 121 4.62 3.47 -17.95
C GLU A 121 3.49 2.69 -17.27
N GLN A 122 3.77 1.47 -16.83
CA GLN A 122 2.80 0.63 -16.13
C GLN A 122 2.34 1.27 -14.84
N GLY A 123 3.28 1.79 -14.06
CA GLY A 123 2.99 2.47 -12.79
C GLY A 123 2.18 3.74 -12.99
N GLN A 124 2.52 4.53 -14.01
CA GLN A 124 1.79 5.75 -14.32
C GLN A 124 0.37 5.47 -14.80
N ALA A 125 0.17 4.41 -15.57
CA ALA A 125 -1.17 3.98 -15.99
C ALA A 125 -2.03 3.58 -14.79
N LEU A 126 -1.46 2.87 -13.82
CA LEU A 126 -2.15 2.55 -12.56
C LEU A 126 -2.51 3.80 -11.79
N TRP A 127 -1.56 4.72 -11.65
CA TRP A 127 -1.78 5.95 -10.89
C TRP A 127 -2.88 6.82 -11.51
N GLN A 128 -2.90 6.95 -12.83
CA GLN A 128 -3.95 7.70 -13.53
C GLN A 128 -5.34 7.13 -13.26
N ARG A 129 -5.47 5.82 -13.22
CA ARG A 129 -6.75 5.18 -12.91
C ARG A 129 -7.19 5.45 -11.47
N ILE A 130 -6.24 5.49 -10.53
CA ILE A 130 -6.53 5.79 -9.13
C ILE A 130 -6.92 7.25 -8.95
N GLU A 131 -6.19 8.18 -9.57
CA GLU A 131 -6.53 9.61 -9.51
C GLU A 131 -7.96 9.88 -9.99
N ALA A 132 -8.41 9.18 -11.00
CA ALA A 132 -9.73 9.35 -11.58
C ALA A 132 -10.87 8.89 -10.66
N LEU A 133 -10.57 8.20 -9.56
CA LEU A 133 -11.58 7.68 -8.63
C LEU A 133 -12.15 8.71 -7.66
N LEU A 134 -11.50 9.85 -7.51
CA LEU A 134 -11.97 10.90 -6.58
C LEU A 134 -13.11 11.75 -7.16
#